data_e70f42314ada102b5b4513608774ad83
#
_entry.id   e70f42314ada102b5b4513608774ad83
#
_cell.length_a   1.000
_cell.length_b   1.000
_cell.length_c   1.000
_cell.angle_alpha   90.00
_cell.angle_beta   90.00
_cell.angle_gamma   90.00
#
_symmetry.space_group_name_H-M   'P 1'
#
loop_
_entity.id
_entity.type
_entity.pdbx_description
1 polymer ?
#
loop_
_entity_poly.entity_id
_entity_poly.type
_entity_poly.pdbx_seq_one_letter_code
_entity_poly.pdbx_strand_id
1 'polypeptide(L)' 'MMDEVTLANWRLVKEALEKAGKTDSMYYRRAVAILAGKPDPLK' A
#
# COMPACT_ATOMS: atom_id res chain seq x y z
N MET A 1 6.56 11.56 8.41
CA MET A 1 5.44 10.88 9.07
C MET A 1 4.24 10.83 8.14
N MET A 2 3.57 9.69 8.03
CA MET A 2 2.43 9.50 7.15
C MET A 2 1.16 10.01 7.84
N ASP A 3 0.34 10.80 7.16
CA ASP A 3 -0.91 11.28 7.75
C ASP A 3 -2.06 10.29 7.48
N GLU A 4 -3.21 10.54 8.11
CA GLU A 4 -4.36 9.65 7.99
C GLU A 4 -4.88 9.53 6.57
N VAL A 5 -4.86 10.64 5.82
CA VAL A 5 -5.35 10.66 4.44
C VAL A 5 -4.47 9.78 3.57
N THR A 6 -3.15 9.88 3.73
CA THR A 6 -2.21 9.07 2.97
C THR A 6 -2.36 7.59 3.31
N LEU A 7 -2.52 7.25 4.60
CA LEU A 7 -2.72 5.87 5.01
C LEU A 7 -4.03 5.31 4.48
N ALA A 8 -5.10 6.11 4.51
CA ALA A 8 -6.39 5.68 3.97
C ALA A 8 -6.29 5.42 2.47
N ASN A 9 -5.57 6.26 1.73
CA ASN A 9 -5.36 6.08 0.31
C ASN A 9 -4.60 4.78 0.02
N TRP A 10 -3.56 4.49 0.79
CA TRP A 10 -2.80 3.24 0.61
C TRP A 10 -3.66 2.01 0.92
N ARG A 11 -4.57 2.12 1.89
CA ARG A 11 -5.49 1.03 2.20
C ARG A 11 -6.42 0.77 1.03
N LEU A 12 -6.95 1.83 0.40
CA LEU A 12 -7.81 1.69 -0.77
C LEU A 12 -7.05 1.06 -1.94
N VAL A 13 -5.81 1.48 -2.16
CA VAL A 13 -4.96 0.89 -3.20
C VAL A 13 -4.76 -0.60 -2.94
N LYS A 14 -4.43 -0.95 -1.70
CA LYS A 14 -4.23 -2.35 -1.32
C LYS A 14 -5.47 -3.18 -1.61
N GLU A 15 -6.63 -2.71 -1.16
CA GLU A 15 -7.89 -3.43 -1.35
C GLU A 15 -8.25 -3.58 -2.83
N ALA A 16 -8.06 -2.53 -3.61
CA ALA A 16 -8.35 -2.56 -5.04
C ALA A 16 -7.47 -3.58 -5.75
N LEU A 17 -6.19 -3.64 -5.40
CA LEU A 17 -5.27 -4.60 -6.01
C LEU A 17 -5.61 -6.03 -5.61
N GLU A 18 -6.05 -6.24 -4.38
CA GLU A 18 -6.48 -7.56 -3.93
C GLU A 18 -7.71 -8.03 -4.71
N LYS A 19 -8.66 -7.13 -4.91
CA LYS A 19 -9.87 -7.46 -5.69
C LYS A 19 -9.54 -7.74 -7.15
N ALA A 20 -8.55 -7.06 -7.69
CA ALA A 20 -8.12 -7.26 -9.06
C ALA A 20 -7.17 -8.45 -9.22
N GLY A 21 -6.79 -9.10 -8.13
CA GLY A 21 -5.86 -10.22 -8.16
C GLY A 21 -4.43 -9.83 -8.47
N LYS A 22 -4.07 -8.56 -8.21
CA LYS A 22 -2.74 -8.04 -8.52
C LYS A 22 -1.88 -7.89 -7.27
N THR A 23 -1.84 -8.93 -6.46
CA THR A 23 -1.10 -8.91 -5.20
C THR A 23 0.41 -9.05 -5.40
N ASP A 24 0.87 -9.29 -6.61
CA ASP A 24 2.28 -9.37 -6.94
C ASP A 24 2.84 -8.06 -7.50
N SER A 25 2.04 -7.01 -7.60
CA SER A 25 2.48 -5.73 -8.14
C SER A 25 3.34 -4.97 -7.13
N MET A 26 4.20 -4.08 -7.63
CA MET A 26 5.02 -3.24 -6.75
C MET A 26 4.17 -2.29 -5.91
N TYR A 27 3.06 -1.80 -6.46
CA TYR A 27 2.15 -0.94 -5.71
C TYR A 27 1.54 -1.66 -4.53
N TYR A 28 1.21 -2.94 -4.70
CA TYR A 28 0.69 -3.73 -3.61
C TYR A 28 1.73 -3.87 -2.50
N ARG A 29 2.98 -4.16 -2.88
CA ARG A 29 4.07 -4.27 -1.90
C ARG A 29 4.31 -2.98 -1.16
N ARG A 30 4.25 -1.85 -1.88
CA ARG A 30 4.37 -0.53 -1.26
C ARG A 30 3.24 -0.30 -0.25
N ALA A 31 2.01 -0.59 -0.65
CA ALA A 31 0.86 -0.40 0.22
C ALA A 31 0.98 -1.23 1.50
N VAL A 32 1.35 -2.50 1.36
CA VAL A 32 1.52 -3.38 2.51
C VAL A 32 2.61 -2.86 3.43
N ALA A 33 3.74 -2.46 2.88
CA ALA A 33 4.87 -1.97 3.68
C ALA A 33 4.49 -0.68 4.42
N ILE A 34 3.87 0.26 3.73
CA ILE A 34 3.49 1.54 4.31
C ILE A 34 2.45 1.35 5.41
N LEU A 35 1.46 0.49 5.18
CA LEU A 35 0.43 0.23 6.18
C LEU A 35 0.97 -0.52 7.39
N ALA A 36 2.05 -1.27 7.21
CA ALA A 36 2.71 -1.97 8.31
C ALA A 36 3.73 -1.09 9.06
N GLY A 37 3.90 0.16 8.63
CA GLY A 37 4.87 1.07 9.25
C GLY A 37 6.29 0.81 8.82
N LYS A 38 6.51 0.09 7.72
CA LYS A 38 7.83 -0.21 7.20
C LYS A 38 8.23 0.80 6.12
N PRO A 39 9.53 0.93 5.81
CA PRO A 39 9.98 1.82 4.74
C PRO A 39 9.39 1.41 3.39
N ASP A 40 9.13 2.41 2.55
CA ASP A 40 8.67 2.19 1.19
C ASP A 40 9.75 1.43 0.40
N PRO A 41 9.44 0.26 -0.19
CA PRO A 41 10.44 -0.54 -0.90
C PRO A 41 10.98 0.13 -2.17
N LEU A 42 10.31 1.18 -2.66
CA LEU A 42 10.78 1.92 -3.82
C LEU A 42 11.69 3.10 -3.45
N LYS A 43 11.96 3.31 -2.19
CA LYS A 43 12.87 4.37 -1.77
C LYS A 43 14.27 3.85 -1.48
#